data_30faf77fded4f63f41429505537fa2a7
#
_entry.id   30faf77fded4f63f41429505537fa2a7
#
_cell.length_a   1.000
_cell.length_b   1.000
_cell.length_c   1.000
_cell.angle_alpha   90.00
_cell.angle_beta   90.00
_cell.angle_gamma   90.00
#
_symmetry.space_group_name_H-M   'P 1'
#
loop_
_entity.id
_entity.type
_entity.pdbx_description
1 polymer ?
#
loop_
_entity_poly.entity_id
_entity_poly.type
_entity_poly.pdbx_seq_one_letter_code
_entity_poly.pdbx_strand_id
1 'polypeptide(L)'
;CDFSACRSVDLKAADADFSGSEFIGAHLDSSQLQGSILNFCNFSEASLQECDLSRARLLSATMNNARLNTSILNEVLLMDAKAGGTELNDVNLDNANLTKADFSKSIFNGSSMNGVLDQDTIYDGAKLEGVIR
;
A
#
# COMPACT_ATOMS: atom_id res chain seq x y z
N CYS A 1 2.82 11.28 14.63
CA CYS A 1 3.62 10.36 15.48
C CYS A 1 4.76 9.76 14.66
N ASP A 2 5.81 9.34 15.36
CA ASP A 2 6.97 8.68 14.75
C ASP A 2 7.03 7.22 15.24
N PHE A 3 6.80 6.30 14.32
CA PHE A 3 6.89 4.84 14.52
C PHE A 3 8.01 4.23 13.67
N SER A 4 8.98 5.05 13.24
CA SER A 4 10.05 4.59 12.36
C SER A 4 10.83 3.43 13.00
N ALA A 5 11.15 2.43 12.18
CA ALA A 5 11.83 1.21 12.57
C ALA A 5 11.15 0.41 13.70
N CYS A 6 9.90 0.71 14.06
CA CYS A 6 9.17 -0.06 15.04
C CYS A 6 8.94 -1.50 14.54
N ARG A 7 8.74 -2.42 15.46
CA ARG A 7 8.37 -3.81 15.16
C ARG A 7 7.06 -4.13 15.88
N SER A 8 5.99 -4.18 15.12
CA SER A 8 4.64 -4.41 15.65
C SER A 8 3.91 -5.40 14.74
N VAL A 9 4.43 -6.62 14.67
CA VAL A 9 3.80 -7.71 13.92
C VAL A 9 2.45 -8.05 14.55
N ASP A 10 1.46 -8.37 13.73
CA ASP A 10 0.08 -8.64 14.16
C ASP A 10 -0.60 -7.45 14.88
N LEU A 11 -0.22 -6.22 14.54
CA LEU A 11 -0.88 -5.03 15.09
C LEU A 11 -2.37 -5.05 14.76
N LYS A 12 -3.21 -4.82 15.75
CA LYS A 12 -4.66 -4.70 15.57
C LYS A 12 -5.06 -3.23 15.65
N ALA A 13 -5.20 -2.59 14.49
CA ALA A 13 -5.45 -1.17 14.39
C ALA A 13 -6.50 -0.84 13.32
N ALA A 14 -7.50 -1.71 13.18
CA ALA A 14 -8.63 -1.45 12.28
C ALA A 14 -9.31 -0.13 12.66
N ASP A 15 -9.69 0.65 11.63
CA ASP A 15 -10.37 1.94 11.77
C ASP A 15 -9.60 3.01 12.58
N ALA A 16 -8.33 2.77 12.88
CA ALA A 16 -7.49 3.75 13.60
C ALA A 16 -7.07 4.91 12.70
N ASP A 17 -6.81 6.07 13.28
CA ASP A 17 -6.31 7.24 12.58
C ASP A 17 -4.83 7.48 12.92
N PHE A 18 -3.97 7.27 11.92
CA PHE A 18 -2.53 7.52 11.98
C PHE A 18 -2.09 8.64 11.06
N SER A 19 -3.01 9.50 10.60
CA SER A 19 -2.71 10.53 9.59
C SER A 19 -1.43 11.29 9.89
N GLY A 20 -0.58 11.44 8.88
CA GLY A 20 0.68 12.18 8.96
C GLY A 20 1.77 11.52 9.82
N SER A 21 1.63 10.25 10.16
CA SER A 21 2.64 9.54 10.98
C SER A 21 3.79 8.99 10.13
N GLU A 22 4.95 8.86 10.75
CA GLU A 22 6.15 8.26 10.15
C GLU A 22 6.23 6.78 10.52
N PHE A 23 6.38 5.92 9.51
CA PHE A 23 6.57 4.46 9.63
C PHE A 23 7.78 3.99 8.82
N ILE A 24 8.78 4.86 8.63
CA ILE A 24 9.95 4.55 7.79
C ILE A 24 10.66 3.31 8.33
N GLY A 25 10.83 2.29 7.48
CA GLY A 25 11.48 1.04 7.86
C GLY A 25 10.76 0.24 8.95
N ALA A 26 9.50 0.56 9.25
CA ALA A 26 8.72 -0.18 10.24
C ALA A 26 8.42 -1.61 9.77
N HIS A 27 8.30 -2.53 10.71
CA HIS A 27 7.90 -3.91 10.48
C HIS A 27 6.51 -4.13 11.04
N LEU A 28 5.49 -4.15 10.16
CA LEU A 28 4.07 -4.24 10.52
C LEU A 28 3.41 -5.49 9.90
N ASP A 29 4.20 -6.50 9.55
CA ASP A 29 3.71 -7.69 8.85
C ASP A 29 2.53 -8.34 9.58
N SER A 30 1.59 -8.89 8.81
CA SER A 30 0.38 -9.56 9.29
C SER A 30 -0.58 -8.66 10.09
N SER A 31 -0.43 -7.35 10.01
CA SER A 31 -1.26 -6.40 10.78
C SER A 31 -2.65 -6.21 10.17
N GLN A 32 -3.61 -5.92 11.02
CA GLN A 32 -4.99 -5.60 10.68
C GLN A 32 -5.16 -4.07 10.68
N LEU A 33 -5.17 -3.49 9.49
CA LEU A 33 -5.25 -2.04 9.27
C LEU A 33 -6.46 -1.66 8.40
N GLN A 34 -7.43 -2.57 8.27
CA GLN A 34 -8.62 -2.33 7.45
C GLN A 34 -9.38 -1.09 7.93
N GLY A 35 -9.81 -0.27 6.97
CA GLY A 35 -10.55 0.96 7.23
C GLY A 35 -9.76 2.07 7.92
N SER A 36 -8.47 1.86 8.21
CA SER A 36 -7.64 2.86 8.89
C SER A 36 -7.39 4.10 8.02
N ILE A 37 -7.14 5.23 8.68
CA ILE A 37 -6.79 6.49 8.03
C ILE A 37 -5.28 6.66 8.12
N LEU A 38 -4.61 6.50 6.97
CA LEU A 38 -3.17 6.54 6.81
C LEU A 38 -2.75 7.65 5.84
N ASN A 39 -3.58 8.67 5.69
CA ASN A 39 -3.32 9.78 4.78
C ASN A 39 -2.03 10.50 5.18
N PHE A 40 -1.20 10.84 4.21
CA PHE A 40 0.07 11.55 4.40
C PHE A 40 1.09 10.80 5.27
N CYS A 41 0.89 9.52 5.54
CA CYS A 41 1.87 8.70 6.25
C CYS A 41 3.08 8.40 5.36
N ASN A 42 4.21 8.15 6.00
CA ASN A 42 5.42 7.74 5.31
C ASN A 42 5.79 6.31 5.68
N PHE A 43 5.59 5.39 4.74
CA PHE A 43 5.91 3.97 4.84
C PHE A 43 7.14 3.58 4.01
N SER A 44 8.02 4.54 3.70
CA SER A 44 9.21 4.23 2.91
C SER A 44 10.01 3.09 3.55
N GLU A 45 10.37 2.09 2.76
CA GLU A 45 11.13 0.90 3.19
C GLU A 45 10.44 0.06 4.28
N ALA A 46 9.16 0.32 4.59
CA ALA A 46 8.42 -0.46 5.58
C ALA A 46 8.04 -1.84 5.04
N SER A 47 7.89 -2.80 5.94
CA SER A 47 7.34 -4.12 5.64
C SER A 47 5.90 -4.21 6.14
N LEU A 48 4.98 -4.45 5.21
CA LEU A 48 3.54 -4.57 5.43
C LEU A 48 3.02 -5.86 4.77
N GLN A 49 3.83 -6.89 4.73
CA GLN A 49 3.46 -8.15 4.09
C GLN A 49 2.32 -8.84 4.83
N GLU A 50 1.43 -9.50 4.09
CA GLU A 50 0.28 -10.22 4.65
C GLU A 50 -0.67 -9.33 5.47
N CYS A 51 -0.60 -8.01 5.30
CA CYS A 51 -1.49 -7.08 6.01
C CYS A 51 -2.88 -7.03 5.39
N ASP A 52 -3.88 -6.75 6.21
CA ASP A 52 -5.20 -6.36 5.74
C ASP A 52 -5.31 -4.83 5.76
N LEU A 53 -5.25 -4.23 4.59
CA LEU A 53 -5.41 -2.78 4.35
C LEU A 53 -6.70 -2.49 3.58
N SER A 54 -7.64 -3.45 3.55
CA SER A 54 -8.88 -3.26 2.83
C SER A 54 -9.61 -1.99 3.29
N ARG A 55 -10.07 -1.18 2.32
CA ARG A 55 -10.75 0.09 2.55
C ARG A 55 -9.94 1.12 3.35
N ALA A 56 -8.64 0.91 3.56
CA ALA A 56 -7.78 1.92 4.18
C ALA A 56 -7.63 3.15 3.28
N ARG A 57 -7.38 4.29 3.89
CA ARG A 57 -7.18 5.57 3.19
C ARG A 57 -5.71 5.96 3.26
N LEU A 58 -5.04 5.98 2.12
CA LEU A 58 -3.61 6.27 1.98
C LEU A 58 -3.37 7.45 1.01
N LEU A 59 -4.25 8.47 1.06
CA LEU A 59 -4.13 9.64 0.18
C LEU A 59 -2.78 10.33 0.42
N SER A 60 -2.05 10.56 -0.67
CA SER A 60 -0.74 11.21 -0.65
C SER A 60 0.28 10.55 0.30
N ALA A 61 0.10 9.28 0.61
CA ALA A 61 1.07 8.52 1.40
C ALA A 61 2.35 8.29 0.59
N THR A 62 3.48 8.19 1.27
CA THR A 62 4.75 7.80 0.68
C THR A 62 5.06 6.36 1.06
N MET A 63 5.31 5.51 0.05
CA MET A 63 5.51 4.07 0.22
C MET A 63 6.70 3.56 -0.60
N ASN A 64 7.65 4.44 -0.92
CA ASN A 64 8.78 4.06 -1.77
C ASN A 64 9.54 2.88 -1.18
N ASN A 65 9.77 1.85 -2.00
CA ASN A 65 10.45 0.62 -1.62
C ASN A 65 9.79 -0.15 -0.45
N ALA A 66 8.52 0.11 -0.18
CA ALA A 66 7.77 -0.68 0.80
C ALA A 66 7.46 -2.09 0.25
N ARG A 67 7.22 -3.03 1.14
CA ARG A 67 6.89 -4.41 0.80
C ARG A 67 5.48 -4.74 1.28
N LEU A 68 4.58 -5.02 0.34
CA LEU A 68 3.17 -5.34 0.62
C LEU A 68 2.77 -6.70 0.02
N ASN A 69 3.72 -7.58 -0.25
CA ASN A 69 3.42 -8.86 -0.87
C ASN A 69 2.34 -9.63 -0.10
N THR A 70 1.42 -10.25 -0.83
CA THR A 70 0.32 -11.07 -0.31
C THR A 70 -0.67 -10.32 0.60
N SER A 71 -0.67 -8.99 0.55
CA SER A 71 -1.59 -8.17 1.36
C SER A 71 -2.95 -7.97 0.67
N ILE A 72 -3.95 -7.61 1.47
CA ILE A 72 -5.31 -7.33 1.01
C ILE A 72 -5.49 -5.81 0.94
N LEU A 73 -5.67 -5.28 -0.28
CA LEU A 73 -5.81 -3.85 -0.56
C LEU A 73 -7.09 -3.53 -1.36
N ASN A 74 -8.10 -4.41 -1.31
CA ASN A 74 -9.34 -4.14 -2.02
C ASN A 74 -10.02 -2.87 -1.50
N GLU A 75 -10.54 -2.07 -2.42
CA GLU A 75 -11.17 -0.78 -2.14
C GLU A 75 -10.26 0.24 -1.43
N VAL A 76 -8.95 0.04 -1.43
CA VAL A 76 -7.99 1.00 -0.85
C VAL A 76 -7.98 2.30 -1.64
N LEU A 77 -7.78 3.43 -0.94
CA LEU A 77 -7.63 4.75 -1.57
C LEU A 77 -6.17 5.18 -1.54
N LEU A 78 -5.49 5.09 -2.69
CA LEU A 78 -4.07 5.43 -2.87
C LEU A 78 -3.86 6.63 -3.80
N MET A 79 -4.85 7.51 -3.90
CA MET A 79 -4.75 8.68 -4.77
C MET A 79 -3.54 9.56 -4.40
N ASP A 80 -2.82 10.01 -5.42
CA ASP A 80 -1.61 10.84 -5.29
C ASP A 80 -0.49 10.19 -4.44
N ALA A 81 -0.54 8.88 -4.19
CA ALA A 81 0.49 8.18 -3.41
C ALA A 81 1.81 8.08 -4.17
N LYS A 82 2.92 8.12 -3.46
CA LYS A 82 4.27 7.89 -3.98
C LYS A 82 4.72 6.48 -3.59
N ALA A 83 4.68 5.56 -4.54
CA ALA A 83 4.92 4.14 -4.31
C ALA A 83 5.97 3.54 -5.25
N GLY A 84 6.99 4.34 -5.60
CA GLY A 84 8.05 3.87 -6.49
C GLY A 84 8.84 2.71 -5.89
N GLY A 85 9.10 1.67 -6.69
CA GLY A 85 9.85 0.50 -6.25
C GLY A 85 9.15 -0.38 -5.22
N THR A 86 7.85 -0.21 -5.01
CA THR A 86 7.05 -1.00 -4.06
C THR A 86 6.86 -2.44 -4.56
N GLU A 87 6.95 -3.40 -3.66
CA GLU A 87 6.65 -4.80 -3.95
C GLU A 87 5.18 -5.12 -3.60
N LEU A 88 4.40 -5.49 -4.60
CA LEU A 88 2.96 -5.76 -4.50
C LEU A 88 2.62 -7.11 -5.17
N ASN A 89 3.46 -8.12 -4.99
CA ASN A 89 3.20 -9.43 -5.58
C ASN A 89 2.03 -10.13 -4.89
N ASP A 90 1.17 -10.76 -5.68
CA ASP A 90 0.03 -11.54 -5.20
C ASP A 90 -0.91 -10.74 -4.27
N VAL A 91 -1.03 -9.43 -4.49
CA VAL A 91 -1.95 -8.59 -3.71
C VAL A 91 -3.34 -8.54 -4.35
N ASN A 92 -4.35 -8.31 -3.52
CA ASN A 92 -5.70 -8.01 -3.98
C ASN A 92 -5.92 -6.49 -3.96
N LEU A 93 -5.99 -5.87 -5.14
CA LEU A 93 -6.28 -4.45 -5.34
C LEU A 93 -7.65 -4.21 -5.96
N ASP A 94 -8.55 -5.18 -5.91
CA ASP A 94 -9.85 -5.06 -6.57
C ASP A 94 -10.60 -3.81 -6.08
N ASN A 95 -11.12 -3.02 -7.03
CA ASN A 95 -11.83 -1.77 -6.79
C ASN A 95 -11.00 -0.69 -6.06
N ALA A 96 -9.67 -0.81 -6.02
CA ALA A 96 -8.80 0.23 -5.48
C ALA A 96 -8.83 1.50 -6.33
N ASN A 97 -8.57 2.63 -5.71
CA ASN A 97 -8.39 3.90 -6.41
C ASN A 97 -6.92 4.34 -6.35
N LEU A 98 -6.24 4.22 -7.48
CA LEU A 98 -4.81 4.56 -7.66
C LEU A 98 -4.62 5.86 -8.43
N THR A 99 -5.67 6.65 -8.63
CA THR A 99 -5.63 7.85 -9.45
C THR A 99 -4.43 8.74 -9.10
N LYS A 100 -3.62 9.08 -10.10
CA LYS A 100 -2.41 9.91 -9.99
C LYS A 100 -1.31 9.36 -9.07
N ALA A 101 -1.39 8.11 -8.66
CA ALA A 101 -0.32 7.49 -7.88
C ALA A 101 0.89 7.20 -8.76
N ASP A 102 2.08 7.22 -8.17
CA ASP A 102 3.33 6.87 -8.85
C ASP A 102 3.81 5.50 -8.37
N PHE A 103 3.68 4.49 -9.23
CA PHE A 103 4.16 3.13 -9.03
C PHE A 103 5.35 2.80 -9.94
N SER A 104 6.17 3.79 -10.26
CA SER A 104 7.35 3.56 -11.10
C SER A 104 8.24 2.47 -10.50
N LYS A 105 8.66 1.51 -11.36
CA LYS A 105 9.54 0.39 -10.99
C LYS A 105 8.95 -0.57 -9.94
N SER A 106 7.68 -0.49 -9.65
CA SER A 106 7.00 -1.38 -8.71
C SER A 106 6.71 -2.76 -9.33
N ILE A 107 6.45 -3.76 -8.49
CA ILE A 107 6.22 -5.14 -8.93
C ILE A 107 4.84 -5.57 -8.48
N PHE A 108 3.94 -5.89 -9.45
CA PHE A 108 2.55 -6.31 -9.21
C PHE A 108 2.30 -7.76 -9.65
N ASN A 109 3.34 -8.57 -9.81
CA ASN A 109 3.17 -9.89 -10.41
C ASN A 109 2.12 -10.73 -9.65
N GLY A 110 1.22 -11.36 -10.40
CA GLY A 110 0.17 -12.21 -9.85
C GLY A 110 -0.98 -11.49 -9.15
N SER A 111 -0.98 -10.16 -9.14
CA SER A 111 -1.98 -9.39 -8.40
C SER A 111 -3.31 -9.29 -9.10
N SER A 112 -4.40 -9.14 -8.33
CA SER A 112 -5.73 -8.86 -8.84
C SER A 112 -6.01 -7.36 -8.80
N MET A 113 -6.41 -6.81 -9.94
CA MET A 113 -6.68 -5.38 -10.13
C MET A 113 -8.03 -5.14 -10.83
N ASN A 114 -9.04 -5.98 -10.56
CA ASN A 114 -10.35 -5.82 -11.16
C ASN A 114 -11.01 -4.52 -10.69
N GLY A 115 -11.56 -3.75 -11.62
CA GLY A 115 -12.28 -2.52 -11.29
C GLY A 115 -11.41 -1.41 -10.70
N VAL A 116 -10.10 -1.48 -10.84
CA VAL A 116 -9.18 -0.44 -10.36
C VAL A 116 -9.40 0.86 -11.14
N LEU A 117 -9.41 1.99 -10.42
CA LEU A 117 -9.38 3.32 -10.99
C LEU A 117 -7.92 3.81 -11.01
N ASP A 118 -7.31 3.88 -12.18
CA ASP A 118 -5.90 4.24 -12.34
C ASP A 118 -5.67 5.38 -13.34
N GLN A 119 -6.59 6.33 -13.40
CA GLN A 119 -6.42 7.52 -14.24
C GLN A 119 -5.14 8.27 -13.83
N ASP A 120 -4.31 8.60 -14.83
CA ASP A 120 -3.05 9.32 -14.64
C ASP A 120 -2.05 8.62 -13.70
N THR A 121 -2.24 7.35 -13.42
CA THR A 121 -1.30 6.54 -12.62
C THR A 121 -0.03 6.25 -13.44
N ILE A 122 1.13 6.37 -12.81
CA ILE A 122 2.43 6.13 -13.45
C ILE A 122 2.89 4.71 -13.14
N TYR A 123 3.13 3.90 -14.18
CA TYR A 123 3.66 2.53 -14.09
C TYR A 123 5.01 2.37 -14.81
N ASP A 124 5.78 3.46 -14.97
CA ASP A 124 7.04 3.42 -15.71
C ASP A 124 8.01 2.39 -15.12
N GLY A 125 8.39 1.38 -15.93
CA GLY A 125 9.27 0.30 -15.49
C GLY A 125 8.63 -0.68 -14.49
N ALA A 126 7.33 -0.59 -14.24
CA ALA A 126 6.64 -1.56 -13.37
C ALA A 126 6.54 -2.93 -14.03
N LYS A 127 6.51 -3.99 -13.20
CA LYS A 127 6.31 -5.37 -13.63
C LYS A 127 4.87 -5.78 -13.32
N LEU A 128 4.15 -6.25 -14.35
CA LEU A 128 2.72 -6.56 -14.29
C LEU A 128 2.45 -7.99 -14.79
N GLU A 129 3.39 -8.91 -14.59
CA GLU A 129 3.24 -10.29 -15.06
C GLU A 129 2.13 -11.02 -14.31
N GLY A 130 1.20 -11.62 -15.05
CA GLY A 130 0.09 -12.39 -14.46
C GLY A 130 -0.92 -11.54 -13.71
N VAL A 131 -0.92 -10.22 -13.89
CA VAL A 131 -1.95 -9.34 -13.31
C VAL A 131 -3.31 -9.63 -13.94
N ILE A 132 -4.35 -9.73 -13.10
CA ILE A 132 -5.74 -9.91 -13.50
C ILE A 132 -6.44 -8.56 -13.43
N ARG A 133 -7.11 -8.19 -14.51
CA ARG A 133 -7.86 -6.92 -14.61
C ARG A 133 -9.28 -7.15 -15.09
#